data_0f17ecbe006451e6bca004d24890122c
#
_entry.id   0f17ecbe006451e6bca004d24890122c
#
_cell.length_a   1.000
_cell.length_b   1.000
_cell.length_c   1.000
_cell.angle_alpha   90.00
_cell.angle_beta   90.00
_cell.angle_gamma   90.00
#
_symmetry.space_group_name_H-M   'P 1'
#
loop_
_entity.id
_entity.type
_entity.pdbx_description
1 polymer ?
#
loop_
_entity_poly.entity_id
_entity_poly.type
_entity_poly.pdbx_seq_one_letter_code
_entity_poly.pdbx_strand_id
1 'polypeptide(L)'
;MIHSGALSEVLSFYRIVETQSASGYKHTEEEFMFTCRAARTKNKENYTVDAEELFHTNELTFRLRLRREVEETNIVVYNGDRYRITSLQPWPRENEMVIILAKINE
;
A
#
# COMPACT_ATOMS: atom_id res chain seq x y z
N MET A 1 11.82 -5.76 14.99
CA MET A 1 10.51 -5.41 15.53
C MET A 1 10.26 -3.94 15.41
N ILE A 2 9.04 -3.54 15.06
CA ILE A 2 8.71 -2.15 14.90
C ILE A 2 8.23 -1.59 16.22
N HIS A 3 8.82 -0.50 16.65
CA HIS A 3 8.35 0.17 17.86
C HIS A 3 7.08 0.94 17.55
N SER A 4 6.13 0.94 18.46
CA SER A 4 4.88 1.61 18.17
C SER A 4 5.07 3.10 17.89
N GLY A 5 6.08 3.72 18.45
CA GLY A 5 6.34 5.13 18.18
C GLY A 5 6.81 5.40 16.76
N ALA A 6 7.30 4.38 16.04
CA ALA A 6 7.72 4.56 14.67
C ALA A 6 6.55 4.41 13.71
N LEU A 7 5.40 3.94 14.17
CA LEU A 7 4.25 3.75 13.30
C LEU A 7 3.42 5.03 13.33
N SER A 8 3.93 6.05 12.66
CA SER A 8 3.31 7.37 12.71
C SER A 8 2.41 7.67 11.53
N GLU A 9 2.45 6.88 10.50
CA GLU A 9 1.63 7.12 9.32
C GLU A 9 0.38 6.25 9.37
N VAL A 10 -0.69 6.69 8.75
CA VAL A 10 -1.94 5.96 8.77
C VAL A 10 -2.31 5.58 7.35
N LEU A 11 -2.56 4.29 7.16
CA LEU A 11 -2.95 3.77 5.85
C LEU A 11 -4.34 3.16 5.96
N SER A 12 -5.18 3.45 4.97
CA SER A 12 -6.51 2.85 4.89
C SER A 12 -6.51 1.89 3.71
N PHE A 13 -6.94 0.67 3.94
CA PHE A 13 -6.93 -0.37 2.91
C PHE A 13 -8.32 -0.64 2.40
N TYR A 14 -8.43 -0.77 1.09
CA TYR A 14 -9.69 -1.07 0.42
C TYR A 14 -9.46 -2.24 -0.53
N ARG A 15 -10.45 -3.07 -0.67
CA ARG A 15 -10.37 -4.14 -1.65
C ARG A 15 -11.32 -3.83 -2.80
N ILE A 16 -10.97 -4.34 -3.97
CA ILE A 16 -11.79 -4.13 -5.14
C ILE A 16 -12.76 -5.29 -5.24
N VAL A 17 -14.05 -4.97 -5.31
CA VAL A 17 -15.08 -5.98 -5.39
C VAL A 17 -15.77 -5.79 -6.73
N GLU A 18 -15.96 -6.88 -7.47
CA GLU A 18 -16.65 -6.82 -8.71
C GLU A 18 -18.12 -7.16 -8.47
N THR A 19 -19.02 -6.29 -8.91
CA THR A 19 -20.42 -6.52 -8.74
C THR A 19 -21.08 -6.52 -10.10
N GLN A 20 -22.23 -7.20 -10.19
CA GLN A 20 -22.98 -7.26 -11.41
C GLN A 20 -24.38 -6.75 -11.15
N SER A 21 -24.81 -5.78 -11.95
CA SER A 21 -26.14 -5.22 -11.77
C SER A 21 -27.20 -6.14 -12.34
N ALA A 22 -28.44 -5.85 -12.06
CA ALA A 22 -29.56 -6.65 -12.55
C ALA A 22 -29.62 -6.63 -14.07
N SER A 23 -29.09 -5.62 -14.72
CA SER A 23 -29.09 -5.56 -16.17
C SER A 23 -27.87 -6.25 -16.78
N GLY A 24 -27.03 -6.88 -15.97
CA GLY A 24 -25.88 -7.61 -16.48
C GLY A 24 -24.59 -6.83 -16.56
N TYR A 25 -24.62 -5.56 -16.22
CA TYR A 25 -23.37 -4.79 -16.24
C TYR A 25 -22.51 -5.15 -15.07
N LYS A 26 -21.23 -5.32 -15.33
CA LYS A 26 -20.27 -5.54 -14.27
C LYS A 26 -19.56 -4.24 -13.99
N HIS A 27 -19.37 -3.94 -12.72
CA HIS A 27 -18.57 -2.80 -12.35
C HIS A 27 -17.81 -3.13 -11.09
N THR A 28 -16.75 -2.37 -10.82
CA THR A 28 -15.93 -2.60 -9.65
C THR A 28 -16.20 -1.52 -8.64
N GLU A 29 -16.19 -1.91 -7.38
CA GLU A 29 -16.35 -0.97 -6.28
C GLU A 29 -15.24 -1.21 -5.30
N GLU A 30 -14.91 -0.17 -4.53
CA GLU A 30 -13.89 -0.30 -3.50
C GLU A 30 -14.59 -0.47 -2.17
N GLU A 31 -14.24 -1.51 -1.45
CA GLU A 31 -14.83 -1.79 -0.16
C GLU A 31 -13.80 -1.60 0.92
N PHE A 32 -14.11 -0.82 1.92
CA PHE A 32 -13.19 -0.52 3.01
C PHE A 32 -12.89 -1.78 3.80
N MET A 33 -11.62 -2.02 4.08
CA MET A 33 -11.20 -3.16 4.87
C MET A 33 -10.83 -2.74 6.29
N PHE A 34 -9.80 -1.95 6.42
CA PHE A 34 -9.35 -1.50 7.74
C PHE A 34 -8.37 -0.35 7.59
N THR A 35 -8.11 0.29 8.72
CA THR A 35 -7.07 1.32 8.81
C THR A 35 -6.01 0.81 9.76
N CYS A 36 -4.76 1.04 9.42
CA CYS A 36 -3.67 0.64 10.28
C CYS A 36 -2.56 1.68 10.27
N ARG A 37 -1.64 1.55 11.21
CA ARG A 37 -0.51 2.46 11.28
C ARG A 37 0.70 1.79 10.67
N ALA A 38 1.56 2.60 10.09
CA ALA A 38 2.74 2.11 9.41
C ALA A 38 3.89 3.09 9.57
N ALA A 39 5.09 2.62 9.34
CA ALA A 39 6.28 3.45 9.35
C ALA A 39 6.75 3.63 7.92
N ARG A 40 6.93 4.86 7.50
CA ARG A 40 7.43 5.13 6.16
C ARG A 40 8.94 4.95 6.17
N THR A 41 9.44 4.18 5.23
CA THR A 41 10.87 3.96 5.13
C THR A 41 11.37 4.53 3.81
N LYS A 42 12.66 4.82 3.79
CA LYS A 42 13.27 5.30 2.57
C LYS A 42 13.91 4.13 1.85
N ASN A 43 13.73 4.13 0.54
CA ASN A 43 14.35 3.12 -0.27
C ASN A 43 15.73 3.59 -0.63
N LYS A 44 16.70 3.23 0.13
CA LYS A 44 18.04 3.71 -0.11
C LYS A 44 18.61 3.24 -1.41
N GLU A 45 18.17 2.11 -1.86
CA GLU A 45 18.70 1.62 -3.09
C GLU A 45 18.42 2.55 -4.25
N ASN A 46 17.40 3.34 -4.10
CA ASN A 46 17.03 4.19 -5.19
C ASN A 46 17.82 5.44 -5.23
N TYR A 47 18.80 5.53 -4.38
CA TYR A 47 19.44 6.76 -4.35
C TYR A 47 20.56 6.84 -5.18
N THR A 48 20.71 6.02 -5.94
CA THR A 48 21.76 6.12 -6.73
C THR A 48 21.52 7.03 -7.74
N VAL A 49 21.14 7.85 -7.60
CA VAL A 49 21.03 8.67 -8.52
C VAL A 49 20.87 8.91 -9.71
N ASP A 50 20.91 9.48 -10.26
CA ASP A 50 20.75 9.64 -11.51
C ASP A 50 19.49 10.11 -11.98
N ALA A 51 19.34 10.44 -13.09
CA ALA A 51 18.14 10.96 -13.68
C ALA A 51 17.00 10.02 -13.54
N GLU A 52 17.28 8.79 -13.41
CA GLU A 52 16.21 7.87 -13.33
C GLU A 52 15.38 8.09 -12.16
N GLU A 53 15.94 8.63 -11.16
CA GLU A 53 15.16 8.83 -10.03
C GLU A 53 13.98 9.63 -10.27
N LEU A 54 13.99 10.45 -11.24
CA LEU A 54 12.84 11.25 -11.53
C LEU A 54 11.63 10.42 -11.85
N PHE A 55 11.84 9.19 -12.29
CA PHE A 55 10.72 8.38 -12.66
C PHE A 55 10.16 7.59 -11.50
N HIS A 56 10.82 7.61 -10.37
CA HIS A 56 10.38 6.78 -9.27
C HIS A 56 9.87 7.57 -8.10
N THR A 57 9.63 8.81 -8.29
CA THR A 57 9.31 9.65 -7.17
C THR A 57 7.96 9.35 -6.58
N ASN A 58 7.13 8.60 -7.28
CA ASN A 58 5.79 8.35 -6.78
C ASN A 58 5.66 7.06 -5.98
N GLU A 59 6.75 6.39 -5.72
CA GLU A 59 6.67 5.15 -4.94
C GLU A 59 7.00 5.40 -3.49
N LEU A 60 6.23 4.80 -2.62
CA LEU A 60 6.45 4.91 -1.18
C LEU A 60 6.59 3.51 -0.60
N THR A 61 7.47 3.38 0.37
CA THR A 61 7.69 2.10 1.05
C THR A 61 7.26 2.24 2.49
N PHE A 62 6.47 1.30 2.96
CA PHE A 62 5.99 1.30 4.34
C PHE A 62 6.26 -0.03 5.01
N ARG A 63 6.58 0.02 6.30
CA ARG A 63 6.66 -1.17 7.14
C ARG A 63 5.51 -1.12 8.10
N LEU A 64 4.83 -2.23 8.26
CA LEU A 64 3.69 -2.29 9.18
C LEU A 64 3.63 -3.69 9.79
N ARG A 65 2.78 -3.85 10.77
CA ARG A 65 2.61 -5.15 11.38
C ARG A 65 1.92 -6.08 10.40
N LEU A 66 2.26 -7.34 10.47
CA LEU A 66 1.76 -8.32 9.52
C LEU A 66 0.23 -8.36 9.54
N ARG A 67 -0.37 -8.23 8.38
CA ARG A 67 -1.81 -8.35 8.18
C ARG A 67 -2.04 -9.31 7.04
N ARG A 68 -2.58 -10.46 7.36
CA ARG A 68 -2.73 -11.50 6.33
C ARG A 68 -3.85 -11.19 5.37
N GLU A 69 -4.72 -10.24 5.70
CA GLU A 69 -5.81 -9.85 4.81
C GLU A 69 -5.35 -9.03 3.64
N VAL A 70 -4.15 -8.46 3.70
CA VAL A 70 -3.68 -7.56 2.65
C VAL A 70 -3.26 -8.36 1.43
N GLU A 71 -3.71 -7.93 0.26
CA GLU A 71 -3.37 -8.57 -1.01
C GLU A 71 -2.85 -7.52 -1.97
N GLU A 72 -2.12 -7.95 -2.96
CA GLU A 72 -1.52 -7.00 -3.91
C GLU A 72 -2.57 -6.26 -4.73
N THR A 73 -3.78 -6.77 -4.79
CA THR A 73 -4.84 -6.10 -5.52
C THR A 73 -5.52 -5.01 -4.71
N ASN A 74 -5.17 -4.85 -3.44
CA ASN A 74 -5.82 -3.86 -2.61
C ASN A 74 -5.41 -2.45 -2.99
N ILE A 75 -6.26 -1.49 -2.67
CA ILE A 75 -5.97 -0.07 -2.85
C ILE A 75 -5.68 0.50 -1.48
N VAL A 76 -4.70 1.34 -1.40
CA VAL A 76 -4.30 1.96 -0.14
C VAL A 76 -4.47 3.46 -0.27
N VAL A 77 -5.11 4.07 0.73
CA VAL A 77 -5.25 5.52 0.76
C VAL A 77 -4.31 6.05 1.83
N TYR A 78 -3.45 6.96 1.45
CA TYR A 78 -2.49 7.57 2.35
C TYR A 78 -2.50 9.07 2.11
N ASN A 79 -2.75 9.81 3.16
CA ASN A 79 -2.70 11.28 3.10
C ASN A 79 -3.64 11.83 2.01
N GLY A 80 -4.76 11.19 1.79
CA GLY A 80 -5.73 11.65 0.82
C GLY A 80 -5.51 11.16 -0.59
N ASP A 81 -4.41 10.49 -0.87
CA ASP A 81 -4.12 9.99 -2.21
C ASP A 81 -4.30 8.49 -2.28
N ARG A 82 -4.64 8.00 -3.45
CA ARG A 82 -4.87 6.57 -3.66
C ARG A 82 -3.63 5.96 -4.29
N TYR A 83 -3.28 4.79 -3.78
CA TYR A 83 -2.10 4.06 -4.25
C TYR A 83 -2.44 2.61 -4.51
N ARG A 84 -1.70 1.99 -5.43
CA ARG A 84 -1.79 0.54 -5.63
C ARG A 84 -0.53 -0.10 -5.06
N ILE A 85 -0.64 -1.35 -4.68
CA ILE A 85 0.49 -2.07 -4.11
C ILE A 85 1.29 -2.68 -5.25
N THR A 86 2.58 -2.34 -5.34
CA THR A 86 3.45 -2.90 -6.37
C THR A 86 4.29 -4.03 -5.82
N SER A 87 4.45 -4.12 -4.50
CA SER A 87 5.22 -5.20 -3.90
C SER A 87 4.69 -5.47 -2.51
N LEU A 88 4.57 -6.72 -2.14
CA LEU A 88 4.07 -7.13 -0.85
C LEU A 88 5.02 -8.19 -0.32
N GLN A 89 5.73 -7.85 0.76
CA GLN A 89 6.75 -8.73 1.31
C GLN A 89 6.45 -9.04 2.77
N PRO A 90 5.84 -10.17 3.07
CA PRO A 90 5.56 -10.52 4.45
C PRO A 90 6.79 -11.12 5.13
N TRP A 91 7.00 -10.73 6.38
CA TRP A 91 8.08 -11.26 7.19
C TRP A 91 7.46 -11.85 8.46
N PRO A 92 6.95 -13.09 8.37
CA PRO A 92 6.18 -13.66 9.48
C PRO A 92 6.95 -13.81 10.78
N ARG A 93 8.25 -14.05 10.70
CA ARG A 93 9.00 -14.23 11.92
C ARG A 93 9.03 -12.98 12.76
N GLU A 94 9.06 -11.82 12.13
CA GLU A 94 9.08 -10.56 12.84
C GLU A 94 7.68 -10.01 13.03
N ASN A 95 6.68 -10.69 12.51
CA ASN A 95 5.29 -10.22 12.54
C ASN A 95 5.17 -8.86 11.87
N GLU A 96 5.88 -8.69 10.77
CA GLU A 96 5.91 -7.44 10.02
C GLU A 96 5.73 -7.71 8.54
N MET A 97 5.42 -6.69 7.79
CA MET A 97 5.40 -6.78 6.35
C MET A 97 5.85 -5.44 5.77
N VAL A 98 6.39 -5.49 4.56
CA VAL A 98 6.82 -4.30 3.85
C VAL A 98 6.00 -4.22 2.58
N ILE A 99 5.44 -3.06 2.32
CA ILE A 99 4.68 -2.86 1.09
C ILE A 99 5.26 -1.66 0.35
N ILE A 100 5.23 -1.73 -0.96
CA ILE A 100 5.65 -0.63 -1.81
C ILE A 100 4.41 -0.18 -2.57
N LEU A 101 4.14 1.11 -2.53
CA LEU A 101 2.94 1.68 -3.12
C LEU A 101 3.31 2.62 -4.25
N ALA A 102 2.53 2.60 -5.31
CA ALA A 102 2.70 3.53 -6.41
C ALA A 102 1.42 4.34 -6.54
N LYS A 103 1.55 5.64 -6.67
CA LYS A 103 0.40 6.51 -6.73
C LYS A 103 -0.41 6.26 -7.99
N ILE A 104 -1.73 6.24 -7.83
CA ILE A 104 -2.62 6.06 -8.95
C ILE A 104 -2.91 7.42 -9.55
N ASN A 105 -2.59 7.58 -10.82
CA ASN A 105 -2.89 8.82 -11.51
C ASN A 105 -4.22 8.66 -12.20
N GLU A 106 -5.16 9.45 -11.79
CA GLU A 106 -6.51 9.37 -12.36
C GLU A 106 -6.85 10.61 -13.14
#